data_e2f1fc5ee50015c189f7937f031c3665
#
_entry.id   e2f1fc5ee50015c189f7937f031c3665
#
_cell.length_a   1.000
_cell.length_b   1.000
_cell.length_c   1.000
_cell.angle_alpha   90.00
_cell.angle_beta   90.00
_cell.angle_gamma   90.00
#
_symmetry.space_group_name_H-M   'P 1'
#
loop_
_entity.id
_entity.type
_entity.pdbx_description
1 polymer ?
#
loop_
_entity_poly.entity_id
_entity_poly.type
_entity_poly.pdbx_seq_one_letter_code
_entity_poly.pdbx_strand_id
1 'polypeptide(L)'
;NTSVLLIGAGETIELVAKHLHQQHPNAITVANRTIERAQGLAKEVDAQVISLAQLPEKLPDADIVISSTASTLPIIGKGVVEQALKKRRYKPMLFVDIAVPRDIESQVGDIDAAYLYSVDDLQAIVNDNIASREQAAAQAQEIIRQKTHEFSKWLRSLGSIDVIRQYRSSAQEVKTELV
;
A
#
# COMPACT_ATOMS: atom_id res chain seq x y z
N ASN A 1 13.50 -8.72 4.79
CA ASN A 1 14.76 -8.18 4.22
C ASN A 1 14.57 -7.86 2.73
N THR A 2 14.14 -6.65 2.41
CA THR A 2 13.87 -6.20 1.04
C THR A 2 14.88 -5.13 0.66
N SER A 3 15.53 -5.30 -0.50
CA SER A 3 16.45 -4.30 -1.06
C SER A 3 15.78 -3.54 -2.19
N VAL A 4 15.90 -2.21 -2.19
CA VAL A 4 15.21 -1.33 -3.13
C VAL A 4 16.23 -0.57 -3.99
N LEU A 5 15.98 -0.53 -5.30
CA LEU A 5 16.71 0.28 -6.26
C LEU A 5 15.80 1.37 -6.81
N LEU A 6 16.17 2.61 -6.59
CA LEU A 6 15.48 3.80 -7.10
C LEU A 6 16.23 4.36 -8.29
N ILE A 7 15.56 4.63 -9.40
CA ILE A 7 16.16 5.18 -10.62
C ILE A 7 15.58 6.55 -10.90
N GLY A 8 16.45 7.55 -10.84
CA GLY A 8 16.11 8.97 -10.88
C GLY A 8 16.44 9.67 -9.57
N ALA A 9 16.35 11.00 -9.58
CA ALA A 9 16.52 11.85 -8.40
C ALA A 9 15.68 13.12 -8.56
N GLY A 10 14.44 12.97 -9.02
CA GLY A 10 13.41 13.99 -9.07
C GLY A 10 12.48 13.93 -7.87
N GLU A 11 11.60 14.92 -7.74
CA GLU A 11 10.66 15.06 -6.61
C GLU A 11 9.87 13.79 -6.30
N THR A 12 9.42 13.08 -7.34
CA THR A 12 8.67 11.82 -7.16
C THR A 12 9.52 10.75 -6.50
N ILE A 13 10.77 10.55 -6.94
CA ILE A 13 11.68 9.58 -6.35
C ILE A 13 12.08 9.99 -4.92
N GLU A 14 12.25 11.28 -4.65
CA GLU A 14 12.52 11.78 -3.30
C GLU A 14 11.37 11.43 -2.34
N LEU A 15 10.13 11.65 -2.77
CA LEU A 15 8.94 11.31 -1.99
C LEU A 15 8.86 9.80 -1.72
N VAL A 16 9.04 8.99 -2.76
CA VAL A 16 9.06 7.53 -2.66
C VAL A 16 10.16 7.05 -1.72
N ALA A 17 11.37 7.58 -1.84
CA ALA A 17 12.52 7.22 -1.00
C ALA A 17 12.24 7.48 0.49
N LYS A 18 11.66 8.65 0.81
CA LYS A 18 11.29 9.02 2.19
C LYS A 18 10.24 8.06 2.78
N HIS A 19 9.23 7.70 2.00
CA HIS A 19 8.22 6.73 2.45
C HIS A 19 8.80 5.32 2.63
N LEU A 20 9.65 4.88 1.71
CA LEU A 20 10.31 3.57 1.82
C LEU A 20 11.29 3.50 2.99
N HIS A 21 12.04 4.57 3.25
CA HIS A 21 12.96 4.63 4.39
C HIS A 21 12.23 4.41 5.72
N GLN A 22 11.01 4.94 5.88
CA GLN A 22 10.16 4.72 7.07
C GLN A 22 9.73 3.25 7.25
N GLN A 23 9.78 2.44 6.19
CA GLN A 23 9.47 1.01 6.25
C GLN A 23 10.70 0.14 6.59
N HIS A 24 11.85 0.75 6.85
CA HIS A 24 13.11 0.10 7.21
C HIS A 24 13.52 -1.02 6.25
N PRO A 25 13.69 -0.76 4.95
CA PRO A 25 14.19 -1.75 4.00
C PRO A 25 15.63 -2.15 4.38
N ASN A 26 16.09 -3.30 3.89
CA ASN A 26 17.43 -3.79 4.15
C ASN A 26 18.50 -2.88 3.54
N ALA A 27 18.26 -2.36 2.33
CA ALA A 27 19.10 -1.40 1.65
C ALA A 27 18.28 -0.56 0.67
N ILE A 28 18.66 0.70 0.51
CA ILE A 28 18.19 1.58 -0.56
C ILE A 28 19.41 1.96 -1.41
N THR A 29 19.28 1.81 -2.71
CA THR A 29 20.27 2.28 -3.70
C THR A 29 19.60 3.26 -4.63
N VAL A 30 20.24 4.40 -4.88
CA VAL A 30 19.75 5.42 -5.80
C VAL A 30 20.67 5.48 -7.03
N ALA A 31 20.11 5.20 -8.21
CA ALA A 31 20.79 5.31 -9.49
C ALA A 31 20.36 6.59 -10.20
N ASN A 32 21.29 7.41 -10.61
CA ASN A 32 21.00 8.60 -11.40
C ASN A 32 22.09 8.92 -12.42
N ARG A 33 21.72 9.66 -13.46
CA ARG A 33 22.70 10.18 -14.45
C ARG A 33 23.70 11.14 -13.80
N THR A 34 23.20 12.01 -12.92
CA THR A 34 23.97 13.01 -12.19
C THR A 34 24.14 12.53 -10.74
N ILE A 35 25.37 12.11 -10.38
CA ILE A 35 25.67 11.56 -9.05
C ILE A 35 25.39 12.59 -7.95
N GLU A 36 25.71 13.85 -8.16
CA GLU A 36 25.54 14.94 -7.18
C GLU A 36 24.07 15.10 -6.75
N ARG A 37 23.11 14.95 -7.69
CA ARG A 37 21.68 14.98 -7.37
C ARG A 37 21.27 13.80 -6.52
N ALA A 38 21.74 12.59 -6.84
CA ALA A 38 21.46 11.41 -6.07
C ALA A 38 22.07 11.45 -4.67
N GLN A 39 23.24 12.09 -4.50
CA GLN A 39 23.90 12.24 -3.19
C GLN A 39 23.06 13.04 -2.18
N GLY A 40 22.33 14.07 -2.63
CA GLY A 40 21.43 14.83 -1.78
C GLY A 40 20.38 13.92 -1.15
N LEU A 41 19.65 13.22 -1.99
CA LEU A 41 18.63 12.26 -1.57
C LEU A 41 19.21 11.11 -0.72
N ALA A 42 20.32 10.56 -1.13
CA ALA A 42 20.93 9.42 -0.44
C ALA A 42 21.30 9.71 1.01
N LYS A 43 21.74 10.93 1.32
CA LYS A 43 22.03 11.37 2.70
C LYS A 43 20.81 11.43 3.57
N GLU A 44 19.64 11.76 3.00
CA GLU A 44 18.37 11.86 3.76
C GLU A 44 17.80 10.50 4.14
N VAL A 45 18.08 9.46 3.31
CA VAL A 45 17.47 8.13 3.46
C VAL A 45 18.50 7.01 3.70
N ASP A 46 19.74 7.36 4.01
CA ASP A 46 20.88 6.43 4.23
C ASP A 46 21.03 5.43 3.07
N ALA A 47 21.04 5.95 1.84
CA ALA A 47 21.10 5.15 0.62
C ALA A 47 22.50 5.14 -0.01
N GLN A 48 22.81 4.09 -0.76
CA GLN A 48 23.94 4.04 -1.66
C GLN A 48 23.63 4.79 -2.96
N VAL A 49 24.66 5.41 -3.55
CA VAL A 49 24.55 6.08 -4.86
C VAL A 49 25.35 5.34 -5.90
N ILE A 50 24.73 5.12 -7.06
CA ILE A 50 25.39 4.54 -8.23
C ILE A 50 25.08 5.37 -9.50
N SER A 51 25.92 5.23 -10.50
CA SER A 51 25.64 5.74 -11.84
C SER A 51 24.70 4.81 -12.60
N LEU A 52 24.00 5.32 -13.62
CA LEU A 52 23.17 4.49 -14.52
C LEU A 52 23.99 3.38 -15.22
N ALA A 53 25.27 3.62 -15.49
CA ALA A 53 26.15 2.60 -16.09
C ALA A 53 26.36 1.37 -15.21
N GLN A 54 26.20 1.49 -13.90
CA GLN A 54 26.32 0.40 -12.93
C GLN A 54 25.03 -0.39 -12.72
N LEU A 55 23.91 0.01 -13.35
CA LEU A 55 22.63 -0.69 -13.22
C LEU A 55 22.71 -2.19 -13.51
N PRO A 56 23.38 -2.67 -14.60
CA PRO A 56 23.41 -4.10 -14.91
C PRO A 56 24.13 -4.95 -13.83
N GLU A 57 25.03 -4.32 -13.07
CA GLU A 57 25.77 -4.98 -11.99
C GLU A 57 24.96 -5.01 -10.69
N LYS A 58 24.19 -3.94 -10.43
CA LYS A 58 23.45 -3.74 -9.17
C LYS A 58 22.01 -4.23 -9.21
N LEU A 59 21.43 -4.33 -10.41
CA LEU A 59 20.05 -4.83 -10.59
C LEU A 59 19.80 -6.19 -9.94
N PRO A 60 20.72 -7.17 -9.97
CA PRO A 60 20.51 -8.46 -9.31
C PRO A 60 20.36 -8.39 -7.79
N ASP A 61 20.81 -7.33 -7.15
CA ASP A 61 20.77 -7.16 -5.68
C ASP A 61 19.41 -6.61 -5.22
N ALA A 62 18.58 -6.06 -6.13
CA ALA A 62 17.32 -5.42 -5.83
C ALA A 62 16.13 -6.39 -5.86
N ASP A 63 15.27 -6.35 -4.87
CA ASP A 63 13.98 -7.04 -4.86
C ASP A 63 12.88 -6.16 -5.47
N ILE A 64 13.00 -4.83 -5.30
CA ILE A 64 12.09 -3.82 -5.85
C ILE A 64 12.89 -2.79 -6.62
N VAL A 65 12.45 -2.47 -7.82
CA VAL A 65 13.02 -1.41 -8.67
C VAL A 65 11.92 -0.39 -8.96
N ILE A 66 12.18 0.88 -8.65
CA ILE A 66 11.24 1.97 -8.92
C ILE A 66 11.93 2.99 -9.80
N SER A 67 11.34 3.31 -10.95
CA SER A 67 11.92 4.24 -11.92
C SER A 67 11.01 5.43 -12.17
N SER A 68 11.62 6.63 -12.13
CA SER A 68 10.98 7.90 -12.49
C SER A 68 12.04 8.86 -13.00
N THR A 69 12.32 8.79 -14.29
CA THR A 69 13.27 9.72 -14.94
C THR A 69 12.60 10.53 -16.06
N ALA A 70 13.31 11.50 -16.59
CA ALA A 70 12.91 12.25 -17.77
C ALA A 70 13.58 11.70 -19.04
N SER A 71 13.93 10.42 -19.07
CA SER A 71 14.54 9.81 -20.25
C SER A 71 13.50 9.66 -21.35
N THR A 72 13.91 9.94 -22.58
CA THR A 72 13.07 9.71 -23.77
C THR A 72 13.14 8.28 -24.30
N LEU A 73 14.10 7.49 -23.80
CA LEU A 73 14.30 6.09 -24.17
C LEU A 73 14.33 5.25 -22.91
N PRO A 74 13.86 3.99 -22.98
CA PRO A 74 13.95 3.06 -21.86
C PRO A 74 15.40 2.92 -21.36
N ILE A 75 15.53 2.90 -20.04
CA ILE A 75 16.82 2.73 -19.34
C ILE A 75 17.06 1.26 -19.01
N ILE A 76 15.97 0.52 -18.73
CA ILE A 76 16.00 -0.91 -18.43
C ILE A 76 15.36 -1.68 -19.58
N GLY A 77 16.18 -2.41 -20.30
CA GLY A 77 15.73 -3.33 -21.35
C GLY A 77 15.55 -4.77 -20.85
N LYS A 78 14.78 -5.56 -21.61
CA LYS A 78 14.51 -6.97 -21.34
C LYS A 78 15.77 -7.79 -21.09
N GLY A 79 16.82 -7.64 -21.91
CA GLY A 79 18.05 -8.41 -21.80
C GLY A 79 18.82 -8.17 -20.49
N VAL A 80 18.77 -6.96 -19.93
CA VAL A 80 19.40 -6.63 -18.65
C VAL A 80 18.64 -7.32 -17.49
N VAL A 81 17.31 -7.33 -17.55
CA VAL A 81 16.47 -8.00 -16.54
C VAL A 81 16.65 -9.52 -16.58
N GLU A 82 16.69 -10.14 -17.76
CA GLU A 82 16.94 -11.58 -17.91
C GLU A 82 18.29 -11.98 -17.30
N GLN A 83 19.34 -11.19 -17.54
CA GLN A 83 20.66 -11.43 -16.94
C GLN A 83 20.63 -11.27 -15.42
N ALA A 84 19.93 -10.25 -14.91
CA ALA A 84 19.78 -10.03 -13.48
C ALA A 84 19.06 -11.20 -12.81
N LEU A 85 17.91 -11.62 -13.36
CA LEU A 85 17.14 -12.76 -12.86
C LEU A 85 17.93 -14.05 -12.86
N LYS A 86 18.72 -14.31 -13.92
CA LYS A 86 19.61 -15.48 -13.96
C LYS A 86 20.65 -15.47 -12.84
N LYS A 87 21.29 -14.30 -12.57
CA LYS A 87 22.27 -14.14 -11.49
C LYS A 87 21.64 -14.39 -10.12
N ARG A 88 20.40 -13.95 -9.90
CA ARG A 88 19.64 -14.14 -8.64
C ARG A 88 18.84 -15.44 -8.58
N ARG A 89 19.11 -16.40 -9.48
CA ARG A 89 18.45 -17.72 -9.55
C ARG A 89 16.92 -17.61 -9.64
N TYR A 90 16.45 -16.67 -10.45
CA TYR A 90 15.03 -16.36 -10.68
C TYR A 90 14.23 -16.01 -9.41
N LYS A 91 14.89 -15.51 -8.38
CA LYS A 91 14.21 -14.88 -7.25
C LYS A 91 13.36 -13.71 -7.78
N PRO A 92 12.07 -13.62 -7.47
CA PRO A 92 11.17 -12.61 -8.03
C PRO A 92 11.67 -11.17 -7.85
N MET A 93 11.39 -10.33 -8.85
CA MET A 93 11.66 -8.89 -8.85
C MET A 93 10.40 -8.12 -9.18
N LEU A 94 10.14 -7.06 -8.40
CA LEU A 94 9.07 -6.11 -8.67
C LEU A 94 9.64 -4.88 -9.35
N PHE A 95 9.06 -4.49 -10.47
CA PHE A 95 9.37 -3.26 -11.19
C PHE A 95 8.17 -2.33 -11.15
N VAL A 96 8.40 -1.08 -10.77
CA VAL A 96 7.39 -0.02 -10.74
C VAL A 96 7.89 1.13 -11.60
N ASP A 97 7.32 1.28 -12.78
CA ASP A 97 7.68 2.34 -13.72
C ASP A 97 6.65 3.47 -13.64
N ILE A 98 7.04 4.55 -12.97
CA ILE A 98 6.22 5.75 -12.84
C ILE A 98 6.72 6.92 -13.71
N ALA A 99 7.60 6.61 -14.68
CA ALA A 99 8.10 7.58 -15.63
C ALA A 99 7.14 7.80 -16.82
N VAL A 100 7.15 9.00 -17.35
CA VAL A 100 6.48 9.36 -18.60
C VAL A 100 7.46 10.19 -19.44
N PRO A 101 7.95 9.64 -20.57
CA PRO A 101 7.77 8.29 -21.12
C PRO A 101 8.33 7.18 -20.22
N ARG A 102 8.00 5.91 -20.51
CA ARG A 102 8.42 4.76 -19.70
C ARG A 102 9.93 4.55 -19.71
N ASP A 103 10.49 4.28 -18.55
CA ASP A 103 11.90 3.97 -18.34
C ASP A 103 12.21 2.48 -18.54
N ILE A 104 11.21 1.62 -18.48
CA ILE A 104 11.33 0.16 -18.53
C ILE A 104 10.62 -0.36 -19.79
N GLU A 105 11.28 -1.19 -20.57
CA GLU A 105 10.66 -1.85 -21.73
C GLU A 105 9.47 -2.71 -21.31
N SER A 106 8.34 -2.61 -22.02
CA SER A 106 7.12 -3.38 -21.71
C SER A 106 7.34 -4.89 -21.74
N GLN A 107 8.26 -5.36 -22.58
CA GLN A 107 8.64 -6.77 -22.70
C GLN A 107 9.28 -7.36 -21.44
N VAL A 108 9.65 -6.52 -20.45
CA VAL A 108 10.08 -6.98 -19.13
C VAL A 108 8.94 -7.69 -18.39
N GLY A 109 7.69 -7.26 -18.61
CA GLY A 109 6.51 -7.91 -18.06
C GLY A 109 6.24 -9.33 -18.58
N ASP A 110 6.85 -9.72 -19.71
CA ASP A 110 6.74 -11.06 -20.28
C ASP A 110 7.74 -12.07 -19.68
N ILE A 111 8.62 -11.62 -18.79
CA ILE A 111 9.66 -12.47 -18.20
C ILE A 111 9.13 -13.12 -16.92
N ASP A 112 9.25 -14.43 -16.81
CA ASP A 112 8.96 -15.15 -15.58
C ASP A 112 9.77 -14.59 -14.40
N ALA A 113 9.11 -14.40 -13.25
CA ALA A 113 9.66 -13.80 -12.03
C ALA A 113 9.97 -12.28 -12.11
N ALA A 114 9.60 -11.58 -13.20
CA ALA A 114 9.57 -10.12 -13.28
C ALA A 114 8.11 -9.64 -13.24
N TYR A 115 7.79 -8.78 -12.28
CA TYR A 115 6.46 -8.18 -12.13
C TYR A 115 6.56 -6.70 -12.44
N LEU A 116 6.09 -6.28 -13.61
CA LEU A 116 6.13 -4.90 -14.07
C LEU A 116 4.78 -4.22 -13.88
N TYR A 117 4.79 -3.12 -13.14
CA TYR A 117 3.65 -2.22 -12.98
C TYR A 117 3.98 -0.83 -13.49
N SER A 118 3.11 -0.28 -14.29
CA SER A 118 3.16 1.12 -14.75
C SER A 118 2.34 2.03 -13.83
N VAL A 119 2.40 3.34 -14.06
CA VAL A 119 1.55 4.31 -13.36
C VAL A 119 0.06 4.03 -13.56
N ASP A 120 -0.33 3.56 -14.75
CA ASP A 120 -1.72 3.21 -15.07
C ASP A 120 -2.19 2.00 -14.26
N ASP A 121 -1.34 0.97 -14.12
CA ASP A 121 -1.62 -0.23 -13.33
C ASP A 121 -1.77 0.13 -11.84
N LEU A 122 -0.92 1.01 -11.33
CA LEU A 122 -1.01 1.51 -9.96
C LEU A 122 -2.31 2.28 -9.72
N GLN A 123 -2.74 3.11 -10.70
CA GLN A 123 -4.01 3.84 -10.61
C GLN A 123 -5.21 2.88 -10.54
N ALA A 124 -5.20 1.81 -11.33
CA ALA A 124 -6.24 0.78 -11.28
C ALA A 124 -6.29 0.12 -9.88
N ILE A 125 -5.14 -0.28 -9.32
CA ILE A 125 -5.06 -0.88 -7.99
C ILE A 125 -5.57 0.09 -6.90
N VAL A 126 -5.23 1.38 -7.00
CA VAL A 126 -5.71 2.40 -6.06
C VAL A 126 -7.23 2.52 -6.13
N ASN A 127 -7.81 2.58 -7.35
CA ASN A 127 -9.26 2.69 -7.54
C ASN A 127 -9.99 1.46 -6.98
N ASP A 128 -9.49 0.25 -7.20
CA ASP A 128 -10.06 -0.99 -6.65
C ASP A 128 -10.01 -1.00 -5.12
N ASN A 129 -8.90 -0.54 -4.53
CA ASN A 129 -8.76 -0.43 -3.09
C ASN A 129 -9.71 0.61 -2.48
N ILE A 130 -9.94 1.75 -3.15
CA ILE A 130 -10.92 2.76 -2.71
C ILE A 130 -12.32 2.17 -2.74
N ALA A 131 -12.73 1.54 -3.84
CA ALA A 131 -14.04 0.89 -3.97
C ALA A 131 -14.27 -0.18 -2.88
N SER A 132 -13.26 -1.00 -2.61
CA SER A 132 -13.31 -2.02 -1.55
C SER A 132 -13.48 -1.40 -0.15
N ARG A 133 -12.78 -0.28 0.13
CA ARG A 133 -12.93 0.46 1.40
C ARG A 133 -14.30 1.10 1.56
N GLU A 134 -14.84 1.67 0.49
CA GLU A 134 -16.19 2.24 0.48
C GLU A 134 -17.25 1.17 0.76
N GLN A 135 -17.12 0.00 0.16
CA GLN A 135 -18.00 -1.13 0.43
C GLN A 135 -17.91 -1.60 1.90
N ALA A 136 -16.70 -1.71 2.44
CA ALA A 136 -16.50 -2.07 3.86
C ALA A 136 -17.08 -1.01 4.80
N ALA A 137 -16.93 0.28 4.48
CA ALA A 137 -17.52 1.38 5.24
C ALA A 137 -19.05 1.33 5.24
N ALA A 138 -19.68 1.05 4.08
CA ALA A 138 -21.11 0.89 3.98
C ALA A 138 -21.64 -0.29 4.83
N GLN A 139 -20.93 -1.42 4.83
CA GLN A 139 -21.25 -2.56 5.70
C GLN A 139 -21.13 -2.20 7.19
N ALA A 140 -20.09 -1.49 7.57
CA ALA A 140 -19.89 -1.02 8.94
C ALA A 140 -21.01 -0.07 9.39
N GLN A 141 -21.45 0.85 8.53
CA GLN A 141 -22.58 1.74 8.81
C GLN A 141 -23.89 0.98 9.05
N GLU A 142 -24.13 -0.07 8.28
CA GLU A 142 -25.33 -0.90 8.48
C GLU A 142 -25.30 -1.61 9.83
N ILE A 143 -24.14 -2.17 10.23
CA ILE A 143 -23.97 -2.79 11.55
C ILE A 143 -24.20 -1.76 12.67
N ILE A 144 -23.65 -0.57 12.54
CA ILE A 144 -23.82 0.52 13.51
C ILE A 144 -25.31 0.88 13.61
N ARG A 145 -26.02 1.02 12.49
CA ARG A 145 -27.45 1.33 12.46
C ARG A 145 -28.28 0.27 13.16
N GLN A 146 -28.01 -1.01 12.91
CA GLN A 146 -28.70 -2.12 13.58
C GLN A 146 -28.45 -2.10 15.09
N LYS A 147 -27.19 -1.95 15.51
CA LYS A 147 -26.82 -1.90 16.92
C LYS A 147 -27.41 -0.70 17.65
N THR A 148 -27.43 0.46 17.00
CA THR A 148 -28.09 1.67 17.53
C THR A 148 -29.58 1.44 17.71
N HIS A 149 -30.22 0.78 16.75
CA HIS A 149 -31.65 0.46 16.85
C HIS A 149 -31.94 -0.54 17.98
N GLU A 150 -31.15 -1.62 18.10
CA GLU A 150 -31.25 -2.58 19.20
C GLU A 150 -31.07 -1.89 20.55
N PHE A 151 -30.05 -1.04 20.69
CA PHE A 151 -29.81 -0.28 21.91
C PHE A 151 -30.94 0.67 22.25
N SER A 152 -31.51 1.36 21.26
CA SER A 152 -32.65 2.25 21.45
C SER A 152 -33.92 1.51 21.88
N LYS A 153 -34.14 0.28 21.39
CA LYS A 153 -35.20 -0.61 21.86
C LYS A 153 -34.97 -1.03 23.31
N TRP A 154 -33.75 -1.41 23.62
CA TRP A 154 -33.37 -1.80 25.00
C TRP A 154 -33.58 -0.64 25.98
N LEU A 155 -33.13 0.58 25.66
CA LEU A 155 -33.35 1.77 26.49
C LEU A 155 -34.84 2.03 26.75
N ARG A 156 -35.69 1.91 25.71
CA ARG A 156 -37.13 2.08 25.86
C ARG A 156 -37.75 1.02 26.76
N SER A 157 -37.23 -0.23 26.73
CA SER A 157 -37.74 -1.30 27.61
C SER A 157 -37.41 -1.06 29.07
N LEU A 158 -36.31 -0.38 29.39
CA LEU A 158 -35.96 -0.02 30.77
C LEU A 158 -37.00 0.92 31.41
N GLY A 159 -37.52 1.88 30.66
CA GLY A 159 -38.59 2.78 31.13
C GLY A 159 -39.91 2.06 31.43
N SER A 160 -40.16 0.87 30.90
CA SER A 160 -41.36 0.08 31.15
C SER A 160 -41.26 -0.81 32.41
N ILE A 161 -40.07 -0.99 32.97
CA ILE A 161 -39.84 -1.88 34.12
C ILE A 161 -40.56 -1.38 35.38
N ASP A 162 -40.55 -0.05 35.60
CA ASP A 162 -41.20 0.53 36.77
C ASP A 162 -42.74 0.43 36.68
N VAL A 163 -43.27 0.59 35.49
CA VAL A 163 -44.73 0.41 35.24
C VAL A 163 -45.15 -1.05 35.48
N ILE A 164 -44.36 -1.99 35.04
CA ILE A 164 -44.61 -3.42 35.26
C ILE A 164 -44.51 -3.77 36.78
N ARG A 165 -43.54 -3.17 37.49
CA ARG A 165 -43.42 -3.36 38.95
C ARG A 165 -44.62 -2.80 39.68
N GLN A 166 -45.06 -1.58 39.38
CA GLN A 166 -46.23 -0.98 39.99
C GLN A 166 -47.50 -1.82 39.72
N TYR A 167 -47.69 -2.25 38.49
CA TYR A 167 -48.85 -3.11 38.14
C TYR A 167 -48.83 -4.43 38.94
N ARG A 168 -47.66 -5.09 39.06
CA ARG A 168 -47.53 -6.34 39.85
C ARG A 168 -47.77 -6.09 41.33
N SER A 169 -47.30 -4.97 41.90
CA SER A 169 -47.54 -4.60 43.31
C SER A 169 -49.03 -4.41 43.56
N SER A 170 -49.70 -3.60 42.72
CA SER A 170 -51.16 -3.36 42.84
C SER A 170 -51.97 -4.66 42.69
N ALA A 171 -51.61 -5.52 41.76
CA ALA A 171 -52.29 -6.80 41.58
C ALA A 171 -52.10 -7.74 42.81
N GLN A 172 -50.94 -7.69 43.46
CA GLN A 172 -50.64 -8.44 44.65
C GLN A 172 -51.44 -7.93 45.88
N GLU A 173 -51.55 -6.59 46.01
CA GLU A 173 -52.36 -5.95 47.05
C GLU A 173 -53.83 -6.37 46.96
N VAL A 174 -54.44 -6.27 45.78
CA VAL A 174 -55.83 -6.70 45.54
C VAL A 174 -56.05 -8.19 45.86
N LYS A 175 -55.06 -9.04 45.52
CA LYS A 175 -55.12 -10.47 45.83
C LYS A 175 -55.09 -10.71 47.36
N THR A 176 -54.37 -9.90 48.11
CA THR A 176 -54.23 -10.06 49.58
C THR A 176 -55.48 -9.54 50.33
N GLU A 177 -56.21 -8.58 49.76
CA GLU A 177 -57.47 -8.07 50.31
C GLU A 177 -58.67 -9.02 50.09
N LEU A 178 -58.58 -9.94 49.13
CA LEU A 178 -59.66 -10.88 48.76
C LEU A 178 -59.50 -12.26 49.39
N VAL A 179 -58.51 -12.48 50.20
CA VAL A 179 -58.24 -13.72 50.97
C VAL A 179 -58.30 -13.45 52.47
#